data_e5fca429619a9694898622fcf00bfed1
#
_entry.id   e5fca429619a9694898622fcf00bfed1
#
_cell.length_a   1.000
_cell.length_b   1.000
_cell.length_c   1.000
_cell.angle_alpha   90.00
_cell.angle_beta   90.00
_cell.angle_gamma   90.00
#
_symmetry.space_group_name_H-M   'P 1'
#
loop_
_entity.id
_entity.type
_entity.pdbx_description
1 polymer ?
#
loop_
_entity_poly.entity_id
_entity_poly.type
_entity_poly.pdbx_seq_one_letter_code
_entity_poly.pdbx_strand_id
1 'polypeptide(L)'
;MQPLLHQAASALGWRGTVVPDVAVLGHQVSAVVRVREDVHEWRSANGWPPQADPSWFRSWFEPTVHDQLPVSAVELVGGLVGESTVDRALQSCGTLMTLAPCAVVLPGPQGRESWPLIELDYYGIGVVAVTESGSADLLVPPEDRSTEFGPSLFGRWLLEVLYDRVLKDVPASSRVSS
;
A
#
# COMPACT_ATOMS: atom_id res chain seq x y z
N MET A 1 -4.10 16.57 -0.77
CA MET A 1 -4.25 15.17 -0.31
C MET A 1 -2.90 14.49 -0.04
N GLN A 2 -1.90 14.54 -0.93
CA GLN A 2 -0.59 13.91 -0.71
C GLN A 2 0.09 14.26 0.64
N PRO A 3 0.16 15.53 1.10
CA PRO A 3 0.76 15.84 2.40
C PRO A 3 0.11 15.11 3.57
N LEU A 4 -1.21 14.97 3.56
CA LEU A 4 -1.97 14.26 4.60
C LEU A 4 -1.62 12.77 4.66
N LEU A 5 -1.40 12.13 3.50
CA LEU A 5 -1.03 10.72 3.41
C LEU A 5 0.37 10.46 3.99
N HIS A 6 1.33 11.36 3.74
CA HIS A 6 2.67 11.25 4.33
C HIS A 6 2.64 11.41 5.86
N GLN A 7 1.82 12.33 6.35
CA GLN A 7 1.65 12.53 7.78
C GLN A 7 1.00 11.31 8.45
N ALA A 8 -0.03 10.74 7.80
CA ALA A 8 -0.68 9.53 8.27
C ALA A 8 0.30 8.34 8.29
N ALA A 9 1.07 8.13 7.21
CA ALA A 9 2.09 7.08 7.16
C ALA A 9 3.13 7.25 8.28
N SER A 10 3.57 8.49 8.54
CA SER A 10 4.52 8.80 9.60
C SER A 10 3.93 8.50 11.00
N ALA A 11 2.68 8.86 11.26
CA ALA A 11 1.99 8.58 12.53
C ALA A 11 1.83 7.07 12.79
N LEU A 12 1.67 6.28 11.72
CA LEU A 12 1.62 4.82 11.76
C LEU A 12 3.02 4.17 11.90
N GLY A 13 4.09 4.97 11.84
CA GLY A 13 5.45 4.44 11.82
C GLY A 13 5.83 3.73 10.51
N TRP A 14 5.03 3.88 9.45
CA TRP A 14 5.26 3.27 8.16
C TRP A 14 6.32 4.04 7.37
N ARG A 15 7.43 3.36 7.08
CA ARG A 15 8.56 3.95 6.35
C ARG A 15 8.55 3.45 4.91
N GLY A 16 8.57 4.39 3.95
CA GLY A 16 8.58 4.08 2.52
C GLY A 16 8.07 5.24 1.68
N THR A 17 7.86 4.97 0.40
CA THR A 17 7.28 5.90 -0.56
C THR A 17 5.77 5.76 -0.54
N VAL A 18 5.05 6.88 -0.42
CA VAL A 18 3.59 6.90 -0.57
C VAL A 18 3.26 6.97 -2.06
N VAL A 19 2.60 5.94 -2.57
CA VAL A 19 2.09 5.86 -3.94
C VAL A 19 0.59 6.13 -3.89
N PRO A 20 0.13 7.32 -4.32
CA PRO A 20 -1.28 7.68 -4.25
C PRO A 20 -2.09 7.05 -5.39
N ASP A 21 -3.40 7.04 -5.25
CA ASP A 21 -4.38 6.73 -6.30
C ASP A 21 -4.11 5.40 -7.03
N VAL A 22 -3.87 4.35 -6.25
CA VAL A 22 -3.74 2.99 -6.78
C VAL A 22 -5.12 2.35 -6.85
N ALA A 23 -5.52 1.92 -8.04
CA ALA A 23 -6.78 1.19 -8.22
C ALA A 23 -6.60 -0.28 -7.83
N VAL A 24 -7.29 -0.71 -6.79
CA VAL A 24 -7.28 -2.09 -6.30
C VAL A 24 -8.71 -2.62 -6.27
N LEU A 25 -9.05 -3.54 -7.16
CA LEU A 25 -10.39 -4.17 -7.28
C LEU A 25 -11.56 -3.17 -7.27
N GLY A 26 -11.39 -2.03 -7.95
CA GLY A 26 -12.44 -0.99 -8.04
C GLY A 26 -12.39 0.07 -6.93
N HIS A 27 -11.52 -0.06 -5.95
CA HIS A 27 -11.30 0.92 -4.90
C HIS A 27 -10.03 1.73 -5.16
N GLN A 28 -10.07 3.03 -4.81
CA GLN A 28 -8.89 3.90 -4.86
C GLN A 28 -8.23 3.89 -3.49
N VAL A 29 -6.98 3.45 -3.45
CA VAL A 29 -6.19 3.38 -2.23
C VAL A 29 -4.84 4.05 -2.43
N SER A 30 -4.19 4.45 -1.36
CA SER A 30 -2.81 4.90 -1.38
C SER A 30 -1.93 3.86 -0.69
N ALA A 31 -0.88 3.42 -1.34
CA ALA A 31 0.02 2.40 -0.81
C ALA A 31 1.29 3.02 -0.22
N VAL A 32 1.74 2.54 0.93
CA VAL A 32 3.07 2.81 1.44
C VAL A 32 3.98 1.65 1.05
N VAL A 33 5.02 1.95 0.28
CA VAL A 33 5.85 0.95 -0.40
C VAL A 33 7.30 1.15 -0.03
N ARG A 34 8.00 0.07 0.28
CA ARG A 34 9.46 0.05 0.48
C ARG A 34 10.13 -0.61 -0.71
N VAL A 35 11.11 0.07 -1.31
CA VAL A 35 11.95 -0.52 -2.35
C VAL A 35 12.98 -1.43 -1.70
N ARG A 36 13.17 -2.61 -2.28
CA ARG A 36 14.26 -3.54 -1.96
C ARG A 36 15.38 -3.27 -2.94
N GLU A 37 16.33 -2.45 -2.52
CA GLU A 37 17.39 -1.93 -3.40
C GLU A 37 18.21 -3.04 -4.04
N ASP A 38 18.55 -4.08 -3.28
CA ASP A 38 19.28 -5.26 -3.77
C ASP A 38 18.56 -5.96 -4.93
N VAL A 39 17.24 -6.11 -4.81
CA VAL A 39 16.41 -6.73 -5.85
C VAL A 39 16.21 -5.78 -7.02
N HIS A 40 16.00 -4.48 -6.75
CA HIS A 40 15.88 -3.47 -7.79
C HIS A 40 17.12 -3.41 -8.68
N GLU A 41 18.31 -3.34 -8.08
CA GLU A 41 19.59 -3.33 -8.78
C GLU A 41 19.78 -4.59 -9.61
N TRP A 42 19.52 -5.76 -9.01
CA TRP A 42 19.61 -7.04 -9.73
C TRP A 42 18.66 -7.09 -10.92
N ARG A 43 17.38 -6.69 -10.75
CA ARG A 43 16.39 -6.67 -11.85
C ARG A 43 16.80 -5.71 -12.96
N SER A 44 17.29 -4.54 -12.61
CA SER A 44 17.76 -3.52 -13.56
C SER A 44 18.95 -4.04 -14.38
N ALA A 45 19.93 -4.68 -13.72
CA ALA A 45 21.11 -5.24 -14.38
C ALA A 45 20.79 -6.42 -15.30
N ASN A 46 19.72 -7.19 -15.00
CA ASN A 46 19.33 -8.37 -15.77
C ASN A 46 18.17 -8.14 -16.75
N GLY A 47 17.75 -6.88 -16.93
CA GLY A 47 16.69 -6.52 -17.89
C GLY A 47 15.30 -7.02 -17.50
N TRP A 48 14.98 -7.10 -16.20
CA TRP A 48 13.68 -7.48 -15.65
C TRP A 48 12.84 -6.26 -15.25
N PRO A 49 12.10 -5.63 -16.18
CA PRO A 49 11.23 -4.50 -15.85
C PRO A 49 10.03 -4.95 -14.99
N PRO A 50 9.28 -4.00 -14.38
CA PRO A 50 8.01 -4.32 -13.72
C PRO A 50 7.05 -5.04 -14.65
N GLN A 51 6.41 -6.09 -14.16
CA GLN A 51 5.42 -6.90 -14.90
C GLN A 51 3.99 -6.44 -14.55
N ALA A 52 3.72 -5.14 -14.69
CA ALA A 52 2.47 -4.51 -14.28
C ALA A 52 1.31 -4.68 -15.28
N ASP A 53 1.59 -5.10 -16.53
CA ASP A 53 0.56 -5.28 -17.55
C ASP A 53 -0.40 -6.41 -17.17
N PRO A 54 -1.74 -6.15 -17.12
CA PRO A 54 -2.72 -7.17 -16.78
C PRO A 54 -2.72 -8.39 -17.72
N SER A 55 -2.22 -8.25 -18.95
CA SER A 55 -2.10 -9.38 -19.89
C SER A 55 -1.16 -10.46 -19.38
N TRP A 56 -0.11 -10.10 -18.64
CA TRP A 56 0.81 -11.02 -18.02
C TRP A 56 0.20 -11.81 -16.88
N PHE A 57 -0.78 -11.24 -16.18
CA PHE A 57 -1.41 -11.88 -15.02
C PHE A 57 -2.01 -13.25 -15.37
N ARG A 58 -2.54 -13.41 -16.59
CA ARG A 58 -3.07 -14.71 -17.04
C ARG A 58 -2.01 -15.78 -17.16
N SER A 59 -0.83 -15.42 -17.68
CA SER A 59 0.28 -16.38 -17.85
C SER A 59 0.86 -16.82 -16.50
N TRP A 60 0.70 -16.03 -15.44
CA TRP A 60 1.20 -16.38 -14.12
C TRP A 60 0.47 -17.54 -13.45
N PHE A 61 -0.72 -17.89 -13.93
CA PHE A 61 -1.40 -19.10 -13.49
C PHE A 61 -0.76 -20.39 -14.04
N GLU A 62 0.13 -20.29 -15.03
CA GLU A 62 0.88 -21.42 -15.51
C GLU A 62 2.04 -21.71 -14.55
N PRO A 63 2.14 -22.94 -13.98
CA PRO A 63 3.16 -23.27 -12.98
C PRO A 63 4.59 -22.98 -13.46
N THR A 64 4.87 -23.24 -14.75
CA THR A 64 6.19 -23.01 -15.35
C THR A 64 6.60 -21.54 -15.42
N VAL A 65 5.63 -20.63 -15.48
CA VAL A 65 5.87 -19.18 -15.50
C VAL A 65 6.00 -18.63 -14.08
N HIS A 66 5.17 -19.11 -13.16
CA HIS A 66 5.18 -18.68 -11.77
C HIS A 66 6.55 -18.87 -11.11
N ASP A 67 7.18 -20.02 -11.34
CA ASP A 67 8.49 -20.36 -10.76
C ASP A 67 9.66 -19.56 -11.36
N GLN A 68 9.43 -18.91 -12.51
CA GLN A 68 10.42 -18.07 -13.19
C GLN A 68 10.29 -16.58 -12.87
N LEU A 69 9.22 -16.16 -12.17
CA LEU A 69 9.05 -14.76 -11.82
C LEU A 69 10.15 -14.30 -10.86
N PRO A 70 10.81 -13.16 -11.13
CA PRO A 70 11.81 -12.62 -10.22
C PRO A 70 11.14 -12.22 -8.92
N VAL A 71 11.89 -12.21 -7.85
CA VAL A 71 11.42 -11.72 -6.55
C VAL A 71 10.92 -10.26 -6.69
N SER A 72 9.90 -9.88 -5.93
CA SER A 72 9.40 -8.49 -5.94
C SER A 72 10.48 -7.51 -5.48
N ALA A 73 10.67 -6.43 -6.26
CA ALA A 73 11.57 -5.35 -5.92
C ALA A 73 10.95 -4.34 -4.93
N VAL A 74 9.70 -4.54 -4.55
CA VAL A 74 9.02 -3.71 -3.55
C VAL A 74 8.28 -4.58 -2.54
N GLU A 75 8.08 -4.00 -1.38
CA GLU A 75 7.29 -4.53 -0.27
C GLU A 75 6.16 -3.56 0.03
N LEU A 76 4.94 -4.05 0.18
CA LEU A 76 3.80 -3.26 0.63
C LEU A 76 3.84 -3.15 2.16
N VAL A 77 4.10 -1.96 2.66
CA VAL A 77 4.19 -1.67 4.10
C VAL A 77 2.80 -1.47 4.71
N GLY A 78 1.89 -0.85 3.94
CA GLY A 78 0.52 -0.66 4.35
C GLY A 78 -0.33 0.06 3.32
N GLY A 79 -1.65 0.02 3.51
CA GLY A 79 -2.64 0.71 2.69
C GLY A 79 -3.31 1.85 3.43
N LEU A 80 -3.45 3.01 2.79
CA LEU A 80 -4.15 4.19 3.30
C LEU A 80 -5.39 4.44 2.45
N VAL A 81 -6.54 4.62 3.09
CA VAL A 81 -7.80 4.95 2.40
C VAL A 81 -8.41 6.22 2.99
N GLY A 82 -8.94 7.09 2.13
CA GLY A 82 -9.66 8.30 2.52
C GLY A 82 -11.16 8.10 2.32
N GLU A 83 -11.82 7.42 3.25
CA GLU A 83 -13.24 7.09 3.12
C GLU A 83 -14.11 7.91 4.08
N SER A 84 -15.35 8.15 3.66
CA SER A 84 -16.31 8.96 4.43
C SER A 84 -17.26 8.15 5.30
N THR A 85 -17.31 6.82 5.11
CA THR A 85 -18.17 5.91 5.86
C THR A 85 -17.44 4.62 6.20
N VAL A 86 -17.87 3.96 7.29
CA VAL A 86 -17.30 2.68 7.74
C VAL A 86 -17.46 1.59 6.70
N ASP A 87 -18.64 1.45 6.11
CA ASP A 87 -18.91 0.42 5.10
C ASP A 87 -17.93 0.52 3.92
N ARG A 88 -17.66 1.75 3.44
CA ARG A 88 -16.67 1.98 2.39
C ARG A 88 -15.26 1.69 2.86
N ALA A 89 -14.92 2.07 4.08
CA ALA A 89 -13.61 1.77 4.66
C ALA A 89 -13.40 0.26 4.76
N LEU A 90 -14.39 -0.49 5.22
CA LEU A 90 -14.35 -1.95 5.29
C LEU A 90 -14.18 -2.60 3.91
N GLN A 91 -14.89 -2.09 2.88
CA GLN A 91 -14.76 -2.59 1.52
C GLN A 91 -13.39 -2.29 0.92
N SER A 92 -12.90 -1.05 1.08
CA SER A 92 -11.61 -0.62 0.53
C SER A 92 -10.43 -1.29 1.23
N CYS A 93 -10.50 -1.45 2.56
CA CYS A 93 -9.46 -2.10 3.35
C CYS A 93 -9.51 -3.62 3.23
N GLY A 94 -10.69 -4.24 3.11
CA GLY A 94 -10.87 -5.68 3.22
C GLY A 94 -10.00 -6.50 2.27
N THR A 95 -9.79 -6.01 1.05
CA THR A 95 -8.88 -6.65 0.08
C THR A 95 -7.41 -6.46 0.44
N LEU A 96 -7.06 -5.25 0.90
CA LEU A 96 -5.66 -4.93 1.22
C LEU A 96 -5.18 -5.59 2.50
N MET A 97 -6.05 -5.79 3.49
CA MET A 97 -5.72 -6.42 4.78
C MET A 97 -5.16 -7.83 4.63
N THR A 98 -5.47 -8.52 3.53
CA THR A 98 -4.86 -9.82 3.22
C THR A 98 -3.41 -9.72 2.75
N LEU A 99 -2.95 -8.51 2.42
CA LEU A 99 -1.63 -8.25 1.85
C LEU A 99 -0.74 -7.41 2.78
N ALA A 100 -1.34 -6.48 3.53
CA ALA A 100 -0.65 -5.59 4.45
C ALA A 100 -1.65 -4.90 5.40
N PRO A 101 -1.19 -4.34 6.53
CA PRO A 101 -2.05 -3.54 7.42
C PRO A 101 -2.68 -2.35 6.66
N CYS A 102 -3.91 -2.00 7.03
CA CYS A 102 -4.68 -0.94 6.37
C CYS A 102 -5.19 0.09 7.39
N ALA A 103 -5.18 1.37 7.00
CA ALA A 103 -5.69 2.44 7.84
C ALA A 103 -6.53 3.46 7.06
N VAL A 104 -7.55 3.97 7.74
CA VAL A 104 -8.39 5.08 7.26
C VAL A 104 -7.75 6.40 7.68
N VAL A 105 -7.66 7.33 6.73
CA VAL A 105 -7.16 8.69 6.96
C VAL A 105 -8.34 9.65 6.99
N LEU A 106 -8.59 10.25 8.15
CA LEU A 106 -9.65 11.23 8.36
C LEU A 106 -9.07 12.64 8.32
N PRO A 107 -9.65 13.56 7.54
CA PRO A 107 -9.24 14.96 7.55
C PRO A 107 -9.79 15.68 8.79
N GLY A 108 -8.96 16.52 9.39
CA GLY A 108 -9.33 17.39 10.50
C GLY A 108 -9.35 16.72 11.88
N PRO A 109 -9.56 17.52 12.93
CA PRO A 109 -9.66 17.01 14.28
C PRO A 109 -10.98 16.21 14.40
N GLN A 110 -10.85 14.93 14.53
CA GLN A 110 -12.00 14.03 14.77
C GLN A 110 -12.05 13.71 16.26
N GLY A 111 -13.20 14.00 16.88
CA GLY A 111 -13.49 13.43 18.18
C GLY A 111 -13.58 11.91 18.07
N ARG A 112 -13.06 11.20 19.06
CA ARG A 112 -13.15 9.71 19.12
C ARG A 112 -14.59 9.18 19.02
N GLU A 113 -15.58 10.06 19.15
CA GLU A 113 -17.01 9.72 19.16
C GLU A 113 -17.68 9.82 17.77
N SER A 114 -17.02 10.44 16.78
CA SER A 114 -17.63 10.74 15.48
C SER A 114 -17.57 9.57 14.45
N TRP A 115 -16.69 8.60 14.70
CA TRP A 115 -16.59 7.40 13.89
C TRP A 115 -16.79 6.16 14.77
N PRO A 116 -17.37 5.09 14.24
CA PRO A 116 -17.46 3.84 14.98
C PRO A 116 -16.07 3.17 15.07
N LEU A 117 -15.18 3.80 15.83
CA LEU A 117 -13.80 3.34 16.01
C LEU A 117 -13.73 1.92 16.54
N ILE A 118 -14.71 1.54 17.39
CA ILE A 118 -14.82 0.17 17.93
C ILE A 118 -15.01 -0.86 16.82
N GLU A 119 -15.80 -0.52 15.79
CA GLU A 119 -16.03 -1.43 14.66
C GLU A 119 -14.78 -1.58 13.81
N LEU A 120 -14.08 -0.47 13.50
CA LEU A 120 -12.83 -0.51 12.75
C LEU A 120 -11.73 -1.25 13.52
N ASP A 121 -11.61 -1.05 14.83
CA ASP A 121 -10.70 -1.76 15.71
C ASP A 121 -10.99 -3.28 15.72
N TYR A 122 -12.27 -3.65 15.81
CA TYR A 122 -12.69 -5.05 15.74
C TYR A 122 -12.22 -5.75 14.45
N TYR A 123 -12.23 -5.04 13.32
CA TYR A 123 -11.73 -5.55 12.05
C TYR A 123 -10.21 -5.39 11.86
N GLY A 124 -9.51 -4.78 12.81
CA GLY A 124 -8.07 -4.54 12.72
C GLY A 124 -7.69 -3.41 11.74
N ILE A 125 -8.63 -2.52 11.42
CA ILE A 125 -8.39 -1.38 10.54
C ILE A 125 -7.94 -0.18 11.38
N GLY A 126 -6.77 0.36 11.06
CA GLY A 126 -6.25 1.55 11.70
C GLY A 126 -7.05 2.81 11.36
N VAL A 127 -7.00 3.81 12.25
CA VAL A 127 -7.59 5.14 12.01
C VAL A 127 -6.60 6.22 12.40
N VAL A 128 -6.30 7.11 11.47
CA VAL A 128 -5.45 8.28 11.69
C VAL A 128 -6.22 9.55 11.36
N ALA A 129 -6.33 10.46 12.30
CA ALA A 129 -6.85 11.81 12.07
C ALA A 129 -5.71 12.76 11.73
N VAL A 130 -5.82 13.48 10.61
CA VAL A 130 -4.79 14.42 10.16
C VAL A 130 -5.38 15.83 10.05
N THR A 131 -4.80 16.78 10.79
CA THR A 131 -5.22 18.17 10.77
C THR A 131 -4.58 18.95 9.62
N GLU A 132 -5.18 20.08 9.22
CA GLU A 132 -4.60 20.98 8.22
C GLU A 132 -3.24 21.57 8.65
N SER A 133 -3.01 21.66 9.95
CA SER A 133 -1.72 22.11 10.51
C SER A 133 -0.60 21.05 10.40
N GLY A 134 -0.95 19.85 9.97
CA GLY A 134 0.00 18.76 9.79
C GLY A 134 0.21 17.87 11.01
N SER A 135 -0.58 18.04 12.07
CA SER A 135 -0.62 17.09 13.18
C SER A 135 -1.40 15.85 12.76
N ALA A 136 -0.89 14.68 13.12
CA ALA A 136 -1.54 13.41 12.86
C ALA A 136 -1.66 12.62 14.18
N ASP A 137 -2.89 12.27 14.52
CA ASP A 137 -3.22 11.53 15.73
C ASP A 137 -3.64 10.09 15.36
N LEU A 138 -2.92 9.11 15.88
CA LEU A 138 -3.29 7.70 15.76
C LEU A 138 -4.43 7.40 16.74
N LEU A 139 -5.63 7.17 16.21
CA LEU A 139 -6.84 6.88 17.00
C LEU A 139 -7.01 5.38 17.23
N VAL A 140 -6.75 4.56 16.21
CA VAL A 140 -6.80 3.10 16.24
C VAL A 140 -5.56 2.57 15.54
N PRO A 141 -4.75 1.72 16.18
CA PRO A 141 -3.63 1.07 15.51
C PRO A 141 -4.12 -0.02 14.54
N PRO A 142 -3.55 -0.13 13.32
CA PRO A 142 -3.89 -1.21 12.41
C PRO A 142 -3.26 -2.53 12.87
N GLU A 143 -3.95 -3.65 12.62
CA GLU A 143 -3.40 -4.99 12.78
C GLU A 143 -2.78 -5.48 11.47
N ASP A 144 -1.65 -6.16 11.55
CA ASP A 144 -1.08 -6.88 10.42
C ASP A 144 -1.57 -8.33 10.41
N ARG A 145 -2.51 -8.61 9.53
CA ARG A 145 -3.06 -9.95 9.30
C ARG A 145 -2.55 -10.60 8.02
N SER A 146 -1.61 -9.98 7.31
CA SER A 146 -1.11 -10.48 6.03
C SER A 146 -0.54 -11.90 6.13
N THR A 147 0.05 -12.25 7.26
CA THR A 147 0.62 -13.58 7.51
C THR A 147 -0.43 -14.69 7.63
N GLU A 148 -1.69 -14.37 7.92
CA GLU A 148 -2.77 -15.34 8.04
C GLU A 148 -3.21 -15.91 6.68
N PHE A 149 -3.00 -15.16 5.59
CA PHE A 149 -3.54 -15.49 4.27
C PHE A 149 -2.51 -16.10 3.30
N GLY A 150 -1.23 -15.97 3.59
CA GLY A 150 -0.17 -16.46 2.73
C GLY A 150 -0.03 -15.70 1.40
N PRO A 151 0.95 -16.08 0.56
CA PRO A 151 1.20 -15.42 -0.71
C PRO A 151 0.07 -15.68 -1.72
N SER A 152 -0.37 -14.62 -2.44
CA SER A 152 -1.35 -14.71 -3.50
C SER A 152 -0.81 -14.16 -4.82
N LEU A 153 -1.28 -14.71 -5.96
CA LEU A 153 -0.91 -14.20 -7.28
C LEU A 153 -1.36 -12.74 -7.46
N PHE A 154 -2.53 -12.40 -6.93
CA PHE A 154 -3.02 -11.03 -6.97
C PHE A 154 -2.09 -10.09 -6.18
N GLY A 155 -1.69 -10.46 -4.98
CA GLY A 155 -0.73 -9.70 -4.18
C GLY A 155 0.60 -9.54 -4.90
N ARG A 156 1.08 -10.62 -5.53
CA ARG A 156 2.31 -10.59 -6.32
C ARG A 156 2.22 -9.61 -7.50
N TRP A 157 1.11 -9.63 -8.24
CA TRP A 157 0.87 -8.70 -9.34
C TRP A 157 0.72 -7.24 -8.84
N LEU A 158 0.01 -7.02 -7.74
CA LEU A 158 -0.11 -5.69 -7.15
C LEU A 158 1.27 -5.09 -6.81
N LEU A 159 2.19 -5.91 -6.30
CA LEU A 159 3.57 -5.46 -6.06
C LEU A 159 4.30 -5.05 -7.34
N GLU A 160 4.04 -5.70 -8.48
CA GLU A 160 4.59 -5.26 -9.77
C GLU A 160 3.99 -3.93 -10.24
N VAL A 161 2.68 -3.73 -10.05
CA VAL A 161 2.01 -2.45 -10.33
C VAL A 161 2.60 -1.34 -9.46
N LEU A 162 2.80 -1.59 -8.17
CA LEU A 162 3.39 -0.63 -7.25
C LEU A 162 4.84 -0.33 -7.60
N TYR A 163 5.62 -1.33 -8.00
CA TYR A 163 6.99 -1.15 -8.47
C TYR A 163 7.07 -0.26 -9.70
N ASP A 164 6.20 -0.50 -10.70
CA ASP A 164 6.10 0.34 -11.91
C ASP A 164 5.77 1.80 -11.56
N ARG A 165 4.84 2.03 -10.64
CA ARG A 165 4.47 3.37 -10.17
C ARG A 165 5.63 4.08 -9.47
N VAL A 166 6.31 3.41 -8.55
CA VAL A 166 7.47 3.98 -7.86
C VAL A 166 8.56 4.38 -8.85
N LEU A 167 8.82 3.57 -9.88
CA LEU A 167 9.81 3.90 -10.90
C LEU A 167 9.42 5.10 -11.77
N LYS A 168 8.13 5.32 -12.01
CA LYS A 168 7.62 6.46 -12.78
C LYS A 168 7.61 7.75 -11.97
N ASP A 169 7.30 7.66 -10.67
CA ASP A 169 7.14 8.81 -9.79
C ASP A 169 8.48 9.35 -9.23
N VAL A 170 9.55 8.52 -9.24
CA VAL A 170 10.90 8.98 -8.88
C VAL A 170 11.56 9.64 -10.11
N PRO A 171 11.75 10.97 -10.12
CA PRO A 171 12.41 11.65 -11.24
C PRO A 171 13.81 11.07 -11.45
N ALA A 172 14.18 10.88 -12.72
CA ALA A 172 15.45 10.27 -13.14
C ALA A 172 16.71 10.96 -12.56
N SER A 173 16.57 12.19 -12.06
CA SER A 173 17.65 12.99 -11.44
C SER A 173 18.07 12.52 -10.05
N SER A 174 17.27 11.68 -9.37
CA SER A 174 17.61 11.15 -8.04
C SER A 174 18.32 9.79 -8.09
N ARG A 175 18.51 9.23 -9.27
CA ARG A 175 19.10 7.90 -9.48
C ARG A 175 20.61 7.88 -9.66
N VAL A 176 21.28 9.05 -9.58
CA VAL A 176 22.72 9.15 -9.75
C VAL A 176 23.29 9.80 -8.50
N SER A 177 23.79 9.02 -7.59
CA SER A 177 24.95 9.27 -6.72
C SER A 177 24.93 8.35 -5.50
N SER A 178 25.57 7.23 -5.59
CA SER A 178 26.37 6.67 -4.51
C SER A 178 27.44 5.79 -5.11
#